data_113b5fe31522409353db883a2c4edaa0
#
_entry.id   113b5fe31522409353db883a2c4edaa0
#
_cell.length_a   1.000
_cell.length_b   1.000
_cell.length_c   1.000
_cell.angle_alpha   90.00
_cell.angle_beta   90.00
_cell.angle_gamma   90.00
#
_symmetry.space_group_name_H-M   'P 1'
#
loop_
_entity.id
_entity.type
_entity.pdbx_description
1 polymer ?
#
loop_
_entity_poly.entity_id
_entity_poly.type
_entity_poly.pdbx_seq_one_letter_code
_entity_poly.pdbx_strand_id
1 'polypeptide(L)'
;MNRVVYPKEKELTVMAQKKKDSKMMGKIIKTAVSGVLCVALAGGIVAANVLIPPNASSVQSILGLKSGGIDNSKAKTEGINMEYSKPGFDTEDALVEDEIALNKKIAAEGIVLLKNDAGKMPYSTDTTFSFVSHSAVSYIGGNKVDMKTAFEDAGFGVNEALWKFYSEGNGKDYGLGVGSVSYGDDEDFSINECPLSVMKAEPGLTDSMKNTVPVFVFSRVAGEGRDM
;
A
#
# COMPACT_ATOMS: atom_id res chain seq x y z
N MET A 1 -31.06 -9.85 -70.93
CA MET A 1 -29.91 -9.20 -71.60
C MET A 1 -29.36 -8.10 -70.67
N ASN A 2 -28.37 -8.39 -69.85
CA ASN A 2 -27.79 -7.42 -68.97
C ASN A 2 -26.79 -6.57 -69.75
N ARG A 3 -27.06 -5.28 -69.86
CA ARG A 3 -26.13 -4.31 -70.46
C ARG A 3 -25.03 -4.02 -69.47
N VAL A 4 -23.81 -4.44 -69.73
CA VAL A 4 -22.63 -4.02 -68.98
C VAL A 4 -22.32 -2.56 -69.35
N VAL A 5 -22.51 -1.67 -68.43
CA VAL A 5 -22.18 -0.21 -68.59
C VAL A 5 -20.73 -0.03 -68.20
N TYR A 6 -19.85 0.24 -69.19
CA TYR A 6 -18.46 0.58 -68.93
C TYR A 6 -18.35 2.06 -68.51
N PRO A 7 -17.59 2.36 -67.48
CA PRO A 7 -17.40 3.75 -67.06
C PRO A 7 -16.66 4.52 -68.16
N LYS A 8 -17.06 5.81 -68.36
CA LYS A 8 -16.42 6.67 -69.33
C LYS A 8 -14.96 6.94 -68.92
N GLU A 9 -14.07 7.08 -69.89
CA GLU A 9 -12.64 7.26 -69.72
C GLU A 9 -12.25 8.35 -68.67
N LYS A 10 -13.01 9.44 -68.60
CA LYS A 10 -12.87 10.47 -67.57
C LYS A 10 -13.13 9.97 -66.16
N GLU A 11 -14.06 9.10 -65.92
CA GLU A 11 -14.36 8.53 -64.59
C GLU A 11 -13.24 7.58 -64.14
N LEU A 12 -12.68 6.80 -65.04
CA LEU A 12 -11.53 5.95 -64.72
C LEU A 12 -10.29 6.76 -64.33
N THR A 13 -10.04 7.88 -65.02
CA THR A 13 -8.91 8.77 -64.68
C THR A 13 -9.09 9.43 -63.31
N VAL A 14 -10.32 9.87 -62.99
CA VAL A 14 -10.62 10.48 -61.66
C VAL A 14 -10.48 9.43 -60.53
N MET A 15 -10.94 8.22 -60.75
CA MET A 15 -10.80 7.13 -59.77
C MET A 15 -9.33 6.75 -59.55
N ALA A 16 -8.54 6.69 -60.61
CA ALA A 16 -7.09 6.40 -60.50
C ALA A 16 -6.36 7.50 -59.77
N GLN A 17 -6.68 8.77 -60.02
CA GLN A 17 -6.13 9.91 -59.25
C GLN A 17 -6.52 9.87 -57.78
N LYS A 18 -7.78 9.66 -57.45
CA LYS A 18 -8.27 9.55 -56.09
C LYS A 18 -7.61 8.39 -55.34
N LYS A 19 -7.32 7.28 -55.99
CA LYS A 19 -6.59 6.14 -55.39
C LYS A 19 -5.13 6.43 -55.18
N LYS A 20 -4.47 7.24 -56.03
CA LYS A 20 -3.10 7.71 -55.90
C LYS A 20 -2.97 8.69 -54.74
N ASP A 21 -3.90 9.64 -54.64
CA ASP A 21 -3.96 10.65 -53.58
C ASP A 21 -4.22 10.02 -52.21
N SER A 22 -5.10 9.04 -52.11
CA SER A 22 -5.37 8.26 -50.92
C SER A 22 -4.12 7.48 -50.45
N LYS A 23 -3.38 6.86 -51.35
CA LYS A 23 -2.13 6.16 -51.04
C LYS A 23 -1.02 7.14 -50.56
N MET A 24 -0.95 8.32 -51.19
CA MET A 24 0.00 9.37 -50.80
C MET A 24 -0.35 9.93 -49.43
N MET A 25 -1.62 10.21 -49.17
CA MET A 25 -2.12 10.65 -47.87
C MET A 25 -1.78 9.62 -46.78
N GLY A 26 -2.01 8.33 -47.02
CA GLY A 26 -1.67 7.26 -46.10
C GLY A 26 -0.16 7.19 -45.77
N LYS A 27 0.72 7.46 -46.73
CA LYS A 27 2.14 7.56 -46.49
C LYS A 27 2.51 8.75 -45.64
N ILE A 28 1.95 9.93 -45.93
CA ILE A 28 2.18 11.15 -45.17
C ILE A 28 1.74 10.97 -43.71
N ILE A 29 0.56 10.41 -43.47
CA ILE A 29 0.07 10.14 -42.11
C ILE A 29 1.00 9.18 -41.37
N LYS A 30 1.44 8.10 -42.00
CA LYS A 30 2.38 7.16 -41.37
C LYS A 30 3.69 7.81 -41.01
N THR A 31 4.26 8.61 -41.91
CA THR A 31 5.51 9.34 -41.64
C THR A 31 5.35 10.37 -40.51
N ALA A 32 4.23 11.10 -40.49
CA ALA A 32 3.95 12.06 -39.43
C ALA A 32 3.82 11.36 -38.05
N VAL A 33 3.04 10.27 -37.99
CA VAL A 33 2.89 9.48 -36.76
C VAL A 33 4.22 8.90 -36.28
N SER A 34 5.04 8.37 -37.19
CA SER A 34 6.37 7.86 -36.86
C SER A 34 7.29 8.97 -36.34
N GLY A 35 7.22 10.17 -36.96
CA GLY A 35 8.00 11.33 -36.51
C GLY A 35 7.62 11.76 -35.09
N VAL A 36 6.33 11.86 -34.79
CA VAL A 36 5.84 12.18 -33.44
C VAL A 36 6.27 11.14 -32.43
N LEU A 37 6.17 9.85 -32.77
CA LEU A 37 6.60 8.77 -31.89
C LEU A 37 8.11 8.82 -31.60
N CYS A 38 8.94 9.08 -32.61
CA CYS A 38 10.38 9.24 -32.44
C CYS A 38 10.73 10.42 -31.53
N VAL A 39 10.06 11.54 -31.67
CA VAL A 39 10.26 12.72 -30.81
C VAL A 39 9.84 12.41 -29.37
N ALA A 40 8.69 11.74 -29.18
CA ALA A 40 8.23 11.33 -27.88
C ALA A 40 9.18 10.35 -27.17
N LEU A 41 9.70 9.37 -27.90
CA LEU A 41 10.70 8.43 -27.37
C LEU A 41 12.01 9.12 -27.01
N ALA A 42 12.52 9.97 -27.90
CA ALA A 42 13.75 10.74 -27.63
C ALA A 42 13.57 11.65 -26.40
N GLY A 43 12.45 12.36 -26.31
CA GLY A 43 12.10 13.18 -25.14
C GLY A 43 12.00 12.36 -23.86
N GLY A 44 11.38 11.19 -23.93
CA GLY A 44 11.27 10.26 -22.81
C GLY A 44 12.65 9.75 -22.33
N ILE A 45 13.55 9.41 -23.25
CA ILE A 45 14.92 9.00 -22.91
C ILE A 45 15.69 10.14 -22.24
N VAL A 46 15.60 11.36 -22.77
CA VAL A 46 16.26 12.53 -22.16
C VAL A 46 15.70 12.81 -20.77
N ALA A 47 14.38 12.81 -20.63
CA ALA A 47 13.73 12.99 -19.33
C ALA A 47 14.16 11.91 -18.32
N ALA A 48 14.19 10.64 -18.72
CA ALA A 48 14.65 9.56 -17.88
C ALA A 48 16.11 9.74 -17.44
N ASN A 49 17.01 10.12 -18.34
CA ASN A 49 18.42 10.35 -18.00
C ASN A 49 18.64 11.54 -17.05
N VAL A 50 17.74 12.50 -17.03
CA VAL A 50 17.82 13.66 -16.12
C VAL A 50 17.16 13.38 -14.78
N LEU A 51 16.00 12.70 -14.78
CA LEU A 51 15.17 12.51 -13.57
C LEU A 51 15.54 11.27 -12.76
N ILE A 52 15.97 10.18 -13.41
CA ILE A 52 16.27 8.93 -12.70
C ILE A 52 17.52 9.03 -11.82
N PRO A 53 18.66 9.57 -12.24
CA PRO A 53 19.87 9.56 -11.42
C PRO A 53 19.72 10.23 -10.05
N PRO A 54 19.13 11.44 -9.93
CA PRO A 54 18.93 12.05 -8.62
C PRO A 54 17.88 11.33 -7.75
N ASN A 55 17.01 10.52 -8.36
CA ASN A 55 15.97 9.77 -7.68
C ASN A 55 16.18 8.24 -7.73
N ALA A 56 17.40 7.79 -8.01
CA ALA A 56 17.70 6.39 -8.27
C ALA A 56 17.26 5.46 -7.12
N SER A 57 17.44 5.86 -5.86
CA SER A 57 17.02 5.09 -4.69
C SER A 57 15.50 4.89 -4.63
N SER A 58 14.74 5.95 -4.91
CA SER A 58 13.27 5.90 -4.94
C SER A 58 12.76 5.03 -6.08
N VAL A 59 13.36 5.17 -7.27
CA VAL A 59 13.00 4.36 -8.44
C VAL A 59 13.31 2.88 -8.19
N GLN A 60 14.47 2.57 -7.62
CA GLN A 60 14.84 1.19 -7.25
C GLN A 60 13.89 0.59 -6.23
N SER A 61 13.48 1.36 -5.22
CA SER A 61 12.51 0.94 -4.21
C SER A 61 11.15 0.62 -4.83
N ILE A 62 10.63 1.49 -5.71
CA ILE A 62 9.34 1.29 -6.39
C ILE A 62 9.37 0.06 -7.30
N LEU A 63 10.48 -0.17 -7.98
CA LEU A 63 10.65 -1.32 -8.88
C LEU A 63 10.99 -2.62 -8.13
N GLY A 64 11.12 -2.60 -6.81
CA GLY A 64 11.54 -3.75 -6.01
C GLY A 64 12.95 -4.23 -6.33
N LEU A 65 13.77 -3.38 -6.95
CA LEU A 65 15.16 -3.68 -7.24
C LEU A 65 15.96 -3.54 -5.96
N LYS A 66 16.60 -4.61 -5.53
CA LYS A 66 17.57 -4.52 -4.44
C LYS A 66 18.64 -3.53 -4.88
N SER A 67 18.93 -2.51 -4.06
CA SER A 67 20.09 -1.67 -4.30
C SER A 67 21.29 -2.59 -4.39
N GLY A 68 22.00 -2.54 -5.52
CA GLY A 68 23.21 -3.32 -5.67
C GLY A 68 24.12 -2.96 -4.50
N GLY A 69 24.41 -3.94 -3.65
CA GLY A 69 25.35 -3.74 -2.57
C GLY A 69 26.65 -3.18 -3.15
N ILE A 70 27.26 -2.24 -2.48
CA ILE A 70 28.57 -1.74 -2.87
C ILE A 70 29.50 -2.95 -2.90
N ASP A 71 29.96 -3.34 -4.07
CA ASP A 71 30.97 -4.41 -4.18
C ASP A 71 32.30 -3.87 -3.67
N ASN A 72 32.56 -4.13 -2.41
CA ASN A 72 33.81 -3.77 -1.74
C ASN A 72 34.92 -4.83 -1.95
N SER A 73 34.68 -5.86 -2.76
CA SER A 73 35.65 -6.95 -2.99
C SER A 73 37.01 -6.46 -3.50
N LYS A 74 37.04 -5.29 -4.14
CA LYS A 74 38.26 -4.63 -4.67
C LYS A 74 38.68 -3.40 -3.84
N ALA A 75 38.00 -3.09 -2.76
CA ALA A 75 38.38 -1.97 -1.92
C ALA A 75 39.71 -2.29 -1.20
N LYS A 76 40.67 -1.39 -1.29
CA LYS A 76 41.85 -1.48 -0.44
C LYS A 76 41.46 -1.12 0.98
N THR A 77 41.39 -2.10 1.84
CA THR A 77 40.99 -1.95 3.25
C THR A 77 42.19 -1.78 4.19
N GLU A 78 43.40 -1.77 3.63
CA GLU A 78 44.64 -1.64 4.39
C GLU A 78 44.67 -0.27 5.10
N GLY A 79 44.70 -0.28 6.43
CA GLY A 79 44.68 0.92 7.25
C GLY A 79 43.30 1.54 7.51
N ILE A 80 42.22 0.95 7.00
CA ILE A 80 40.84 1.39 7.27
C ILE A 80 40.27 0.56 8.41
N ASN A 81 39.73 1.22 9.44
CA ASN A 81 38.97 0.53 10.48
C ASN A 81 37.62 0.06 9.90
N MET A 82 37.52 -1.25 9.69
CA MET A 82 36.33 -1.92 9.13
C MET A 82 35.39 -2.45 10.22
N GLU A 83 35.61 -2.13 11.49
CA GLU A 83 34.82 -2.64 12.60
C GLU A 83 33.34 -2.31 12.42
N TYR A 84 33.03 -1.08 12.01
CA TYR A 84 31.64 -0.64 11.75
C TYR A 84 31.03 -1.19 10.44
N SER A 85 31.83 -1.80 9.57
CA SER A 85 31.35 -2.40 8.32
C SER A 85 31.03 -3.88 8.47
N LYS A 86 31.38 -4.46 9.63
CA LYS A 86 31.04 -5.87 9.89
C LYS A 86 29.60 -5.95 10.35
N PRO A 87 28.79 -6.84 9.76
CA PRO A 87 27.44 -7.08 10.27
C PRO A 87 27.56 -7.58 11.72
N GLY A 88 26.67 -7.10 12.58
CA GLY A 88 26.60 -7.55 13.99
C GLY A 88 26.01 -8.95 14.13
N PHE A 89 25.44 -9.49 13.03
CA PHE A 89 24.81 -10.81 13.00
C PHE A 89 25.37 -11.63 11.84
N ASP A 90 25.50 -12.92 12.06
CA ASP A 90 26.05 -13.86 11.05
C ASP A 90 25.01 -14.23 9.98
N THR A 91 23.72 -14.16 10.30
CA THR A 91 22.60 -14.50 9.41
C THR A 91 21.47 -13.47 9.51
N GLU A 92 20.64 -13.40 8.46
CA GLU A 92 19.41 -12.60 8.45
C GLU A 92 18.42 -13.08 9.51
N ASP A 93 18.31 -14.38 9.72
CA ASP A 93 17.42 -14.97 10.74
C ASP A 93 17.82 -14.51 12.16
N ALA A 94 19.12 -14.51 12.46
CA ALA A 94 19.61 -14.04 13.76
C ALA A 94 19.31 -12.55 13.99
N LEU A 95 19.40 -11.72 12.95
CA LEU A 95 19.01 -10.32 13.02
C LEU A 95 17.53 -10.18 13.32
N VAL A 96 16.65 -10.93 12.59
CA VAL A 96 15.20 -10.87 12.77
C VAL A 96 14.80 -11.34 14.17
N GLU A 97 15.42 -12.38 14.70
CA GLU A 97 15.16 -12.86 16.07
C GLU A 97 15.50 -11.79 17.11
N ASP A 98 16.63 -11.11 16.96
CA ASP A 98 17.04 -10.02 17.86
C ASP A 98 16.12 -8.80 17.75
N GLU A 99 15.71 -8.43 16.53
CA GLU A 99 14.73 -7.37 16.30
C GLU A 99 13.39 -7.67 16.98
N ILE A 100 12.89 -8.89 16.90
CA ILE A 100 11.66 -9.31 17.57
C ILE A 100 11.82 -9.22 19.08
N ALA A 101 12.95 -9.69 19.63
CA ALA A 101 13.23 -9.62 21.07
C ALA A 101 13.32 -8.18 21.55
N LEU A 102 14.02 -7.32 20.82
CA LEU A 102 14.15 -5.89 21.11
C LEU A 102 12.79 -5.19 21.05
N ASN A 103 11.98 -5.44 20.04
CA ASN A 103 10.65 -4.84 19.88
C ASN A 103 9.72 -5.24 21.04
N LYS A 104 9.76 -6.50 21.48
CA LYS A 104 9.02 -6.95 22.68
C LYS A 104 9.45 -6.20 23.93
N LYS A 105 10.76 -5.99 24.10
CA LYS A 105 11.31 -5.25 25.24
C LYS A 105 10.88 -3.78 25.20
N ILE A 106 10.99 -3.12 24.04
CA ILE A 106 10.56 -1.73 23.86
C ILE A 106 9.06 -1.59 24.16
N ALA A 107 8.23 -2.50 23.64
CA ALA A 107 6.80 -2.49 23.92
C ALA A 107 6.50 -2.68 25.41
N ALA A 108 7.18 -3.60 26.08
CA ALA A 108 7.01 -3.85 27.51
C ALA A 108 7.40 -2.64 28.38
N GLU A 109 8.43 -1.91 27.99
CA GLU A 109 8.86 -0.68 28.69
C GLU A 109 7.99 0.54 28.33
N GLY A 110 7.41 0.57 27.11
CA GLY A 110 6.60 1.69 26.63
C GLY A 110 5.11 1.62 27.00
N ILE A 111 4.60 0.43 27.35
CA ILE A 111 3.19 0.26 27.71
C ILE A 111 2.95 0.76 29.13
N VAL A 112 2.02 1.71 29.28
CA VAL A 112 1.64 2.27 30.56
C VAL A 112 0.23 1.88 30.92
N LEU A 113 0.03 1.24 32.09
CA LEU A 113 -1.27 0.95 32.64
C LEU A 113 -1.79 2.21 33.37
N LEU A 114 -2.69 2.95 32.70
CA LEU A 114 -3.22 4.20 33.24
C LEU A 114 -4.23 3.98 34.37
N LYS A 115 -4.98 2.88 34.32
CA LYS A 115 -6.05 2.60 35.29
C LYS A 115 -6.33 1.12 35.41
N ASN A 116 -6.40 0.60 36.63
CA ASN A 116 -6.84 -0.77 36.96
C ASN A 116 -7.48 -0.82 38.36
N ASP A 117 -8.43 0.07 38.62
CA ASP A 117 -9.01 0.29 39.97
C ASP A 117 -9.64 -0.97 40.56
N ALA A 118 -10.21 -1.82 39.70
CA ALA A 118 -10.86 -3.05 40.13
C ALA A 118 -9.95 -4.28 40.16
N GLY A 119 -8.66 -4.10 39.86
CA GLY A 119 -7.67 -5.20 39.78
C GLY A 119 -8.06 -6.29 38.76
N LYS A 120 -8.69 -5.89 37.64
CA LYS A 120 -9.14 -6.83 36.60
C LYS A 120 -8.00 -7.37 35.74
N MET A 121 -6.98 -6.59 35.58
CA MET A 121 -5.76 -7.02 34.86
C MET A 121 -4.74 -7.59 35.85
N PRO A 122 -4.00 -8.63 35.46
CA PRO A 122 -4.05 -9.35 34.17
C PRO A 122 -5.31 -10.22 34.04
N TYR A 123 -5.78 -10.40 32.81
CA TYR A 123 -6.89 -11.31 32.49
C TYR A 123 -6.40 -12.75 32.40
N SER A 124 -7.29 -13.70 32.73
CA SER A 124 -7.03 -15.13 32.52
C SER A 124 -7.24 -15.54 31.06
N THR A 125 -6.60 -16.59 30.59
CA THR A 125 -6.61 -17.06 29.21
C THR A 125 -7.98 -17.56 28.73
N ASP A 126 -8.95 -17.79 29.62
CA ASP A 126 -10.35 -18.06 29.27
C ASP A 126 -11.15 -16.82 28.89
N THR A 127 -10.53 -15.64 28.96
CA THR A 127 -11.17 -14.36 28.61
C THR A 127 -11.30 -14.22 27.10
N THR A 128 -12.52 -13.81 26.67
CA THR A 128 -12.78 -13.42 25.29
C THR A 128 -12.78 -11.90 25.16
N PHE A 129 -12.08 -11.39 24.17
CA PHE A 129 -12.00 -9.97 23.86
C PHE A 129 -12.85 -9.60 22.65
N SER A 130 -13.53 -8.46 22.73
CA SER A 130 -14.30 -7.85 21.65
C SER A 130 -13.58 -6.59 21.17
N PHE A 131 -12.95 -6.65 20.01
CA PHE A 131 -12.27 -5.51 19.42
C PHE A 131 -13.28 -4.57 18.77
N VAL A 132 -13.34 -3.34 19.27
CA VAL A 132 -14.24 -2.30 18.78
C VAL A 132 -13.43 -1.26 18.03
N SER A 133 -13.80 -0.98 16.86
CA SER A 133 -13.33 -0.05 15.85
C SER A 133 -12.58 -0.75 14.71
N HIS A 134 -12.64 -0.14 13.55
CA HIS A 134 -11.90 -0.60 12.37
C HIS A 134 -10.37 -0.55 12.59
N SER A 135 -9.89 0.37 13.42
CA SER A 135 -8.47 0.48 13.73
C SER A 135 -7.89 -0.80 14.35
N ALA A 136 -8.72 -1.60 15.04
CA ALA A 136 -8.28 -2.88 15.59
C ALA A 136 -7.98 -3.93 14.52
N VAL A 137 -8.81 -4.00 13.46
CA VAL A 137 -8.66 -4.98 12.39
C VAL A 137 -7.69 -4.54 11.30
N SER A 138 -7.47 -3.23 11.16
CA SER A 138 -6.54 -2.66 10.17
C SER A 138 -5.10 -2.56 10.68
N TYR A 139 -4.89 -2.70 11.98
CA TYR A 139 -3.55 -2.67 12.55
C TYR A 139 -2.83 -4.00 12.27
N ILE A 140 -1.70 -3.90 11.59
CA ILE A 140 -0.84 -5.04 11.31
C ILE A 140 0.54 -4.72 11.89
N GLY A 141 0.97 -5.53 12.84
CA GLY A 141 2.29 -5.42 13.44
C GLY A 141 3.42 -5.99 12.57
N GLY A 142 4.61 -6.00 13.12
CA GLY A 142 5.76 -6.69 12.52
C GLY A 142 5.43 -8.15 12.18
N ASN A 143 6.03 -8.68 11.13
CA ASN A 143 5.77 -10.04 10.62
C ASN A 143 4.32 -10.30 10.19
N LYS A 144 3.56 -9.25 9.88
CA LYS A 144 2.15 -9.32 9.45
C LYS A 144 1.21 -9.96 10.49
N VAL A 145 1.56 -9.90 11.76
CA VAL A 145 0.70 -10.37 12.86
C VAL A 145 -0.33 -9.29 13.15
N ASP A 146 -1.61 -9.62 13.00
CA ASP A 146 -2.73 -8.78 13.40
C ASP A 146 -3.06 -8.94 14.91
N MET A 147 -3.93 -8.07 15.43
CA MET A 147 -4.30 -8.11 16.85
C MET A 147 -5.03 -9.40 17.22
N LYS A 148 -5.88 -9.93 16.32
CA LYS A 148 -6.59 -11.18 16.57
C LYS A 148 -5.60 -12.32 16.75
N THR A 149 -4.71 -12.51 15.79
CA THR A 149 -3.66 -13.54 15.85
C THR A 149 -2.80 -13.39 17.11
N ALA A 150 -2.39 -12.17 17.45
CA ALA A 150 -1.57 -11.94 18.64
C ALA A 150 -2.28 -12.34 19.96
N PHE A 151 -3.59 -12.09 20.07
CA PHE A 151 -4.36 -12.46 21.24
C PHE A 151 -4.64 -13.97 21.28
N GLU A 152 -4.95 -14.59 20.16
CA GLU A 152 -5.15 -16.03 20.05
C GLU A 152 -3.86 -16.81 20.36
N ASP A 153 -2.72 -16.36 19.87
CA ASP A 153 -1.41 -16.92 20.18
C ASP A 153 -1.04 -16.78 21.67
N ALA A 154 -1.54 -15.73 22.32
CA ALA A 154 -1.42 -15.57 23.77
C ALA A 154 -2.43 -16.42 24.57
N GLY A 155 -3.31 -17.16 23.91
CA GLY A 155 -4.28 -18.07 24.52
C GLY A 155 -5.63 -17.44 24.84
N PHE A 156 -5.91 -16.21 24.43
CA PHE A 156 -7.18 -15.54 24.65
C PHE A 156 -8.19 -15.82 23.54
N GLY A 157 -9.49 -15.73 23.88
CA GLY A 157 -10.55 -15.76 22.88
C GLY A 157 -10.74 -14.39 22.21
N VAL A 158 -11.13 -14.40 20.94
CA VAL A 158 -11.54 -13.20 20.20
C VAL A 158 -12.98 -13.34 19.73
N ASN A 159 -13.78 -12.28 19.87
CA ASN A 159 -15.15 -12.23 19.38
C ASN A 159 -15.16 -12.19 17.84
N GLU A 160 -15.36 -13.35 17.25
CA GLU A 160 -15.31 -13.56 15.80
C GLU A 160 -16.39 -12.76 15.04
N ALA A 161 -17.59 -12.62 15.63
CA ALA A 161 -18.67 -11.88 14.99
C ALA A 161 -18.31 -10.39 14.84
N LEU A 162 -17.74 -9.80 15.89
CA LEU A 162 -17.32 -8.39 15.85
C LEU A 162 -16.08 -8.19 14.97
N TRP A 163 -15.14 -9.13 15.00
CA TRP A 163 -13.98 -9.10 14.12
C TRP A 163 -14.38 -9.10 12.64
N LYS A 164 -15.26 -10.02 12.23
CA LYS A 164 -15.81 -10.09 10.88
C LYS A 164 -16.62 -8.87 10.49
N PHE A 165 -17.37 -8.30 11.44
CA PHE A 165 -18.11 -7.07 11.17
C PHE A 165 -17.20 -5.94 10.68
N TYR A 166 -16.04 -5.75 11.32
CA TYR A 166 -15.09 -4.70 10.94
C TYR A 166 -14.16 -5.10 9.81
N SER A 167 -13.80 -6.37 9.63
CA SER A 167 -12.87 -6.80 8.58
C SER A 167 -13.55 -7.03 7.21
N GLU A 168 -14.79 -7.57 7.22
CA GLU A 168 -15.47 -8.04 6.00
C GLU A 168 -16.90 -7.51 5.90
N GLY A 169 -17.52 -7.14 7.01
CA GLY A 169 -18.92 -6.75 7.11
C GLY A 169 -19.17 -5.26 6.92
N ASN A 170 -20.33 -4.80 7.45
CA ASN A 170 -20.78 -3.42 7.32
C ASN A 170 -19.90 -2.39 8.07
N GLY A 171 -19.01 -2.84 8.93
CA GLY A 171 -18.04 -1.99 9.64
C GLY A 171 -16.76 -1.71 8.86
N LYS A 172 -16.50 -2.41 7.75
CA LYS A 172 -15.23 -2.33 7.01
C LYS A 172 -15.00 -1.00 6.31
N ASP A 173 -16.07 -0.28 5.97
CA ASP A 173 -16.00 0.99 5.25
C ASP A 173 -15.76 2.18 6.19
N TYR A 174 -15.71 1.92 7.50
CA TYR A 174 -15.34 2.87 8.52
C TYR A 174 -13.87 2.67 8.90
N GLY A 175 -13.24 3.72 9.39
CA GLY A 175 -11.85 3.62 9.79
C GLY A 175 -11.17 4.98 9.85
N LEU A 176 -9.87 4.97 9.78
CA LEU A 176 -9.12 6.20 9.59
C LEU A 176 -9.68 6.93 8.39
N GLY A 177 -10.08 8.19 8.55
CA GLY A 177 -10.40 9.07 7.45
C GLY A 177 -9.31 8.92 6.39
N VAL A 178 -9.60 9.12 5.14
CA VAL A 178 -8.79 8.73 3.98
C VAL A 178 -7.32 9.05 4.20
N GLY A 179 -6.62 8.10 4.75
CA GLY A 179 -5.18 8.20 5.04
C GLY A 179 -4.33 8.01 3.80
N SER A 180 -4.65 8.63 2.70
CA SER A 180 -3.64 8.93 1.72
C SER A 180 -2.98 10.23 2.18
N VAL A 181 -1.81 10.12 2.79
CA VAL A 181 -0.90 11.25 2.94
C VAL A 181 -0.49 11.66 1.53
N SER A 182 -1.39 12.31 0.83
CA SER A 182 -1.08 13.05 -0.37
C SER A 182 -0.55 14.39 0.11
N TYR A 183 0.66 14.73 -0.25
CA TYR A 183 1.18 16.08 -0.08
C TYR A 183 0.35 17.05 -0.93
N GLY A 184 -0.82 17.44 -0.43
CA GLY A 184 -1.76 18.32 -1.11
C GLY A 184 -2.66 19.03 -0.11
N ASP A 185 -3.36 20.05 -0.57
CA ASP A 185 -4.15 20.95 0.27
C ASP A 185 -5.46 20.34 0.80
N ASP A 186 -5.83 19.12 0.40
CA ASP A 186 -7.14 18.48 0.68
C ASP A 186 -6.99 17.23 1.58
N GLU A 187 -6.15 17.28 2.61
CA GLU A 187 -6.05 16.16 3.56
C GLU A 187 -7.26 16.16 4.49
N ASP A 188 -8.00 15.05 4.48
CA ASP A 188 -9.14 14.82 5.37
C ASP A 188 -8.69 14.08 6.64
N PHE A 189 -8.63 14.80 7.76
CA PHE A 189 -8.37 14.25 9.09
C PHE A 189 -9.66 13.90 9.84
N SER A 190 -10.79 13.80 9.16
CA SER A 190 -12.06 13.48 9.77
C SER A 190 -12.04 12.12 10.47
N ILE A 191 -12.81 12.04 11.54
CA ILE A 191 -13.02 10.79 12.28
C ILE A 191 -14.14 10.03 11.58
N ASN A 192 -13.81 8.87 11.02
CA ASN A 192 -14.77 7.99 10.37
C ASN A 192 -15.03 6.73 11.21
N GLU A 193 -15.43 6.90 12.46
CA GLU A 193 -15.80 5.77 13.33
C GLU A 193 -17.17 5.22 12.98
N CYS A 194 -17.32 3.90 13.06
CA CYS A 194 -18.58 3.23 12.79
C CYS A 194 -19.67 3.66 13.79
N PRO A 195 -20.77 4.25 13.35
CA PRO A 195 -21.86 4.65 14.24
C PRO A 195 -22.45 3.44 14.96
N LEU A 196 -22.79 3.62 16.25
CA LEU A 196 -23.42 2.56 17.05
C LEU A 196 -24.74 2.06 16.42
N SER A 197 -25.44 2.91 15.67
CA SER A 197 -26.65 2.53 14.93
C SER A 197 -26.40 1.45 13.89
N VAL A 198 -25.26 1.49 13.22
CA VAL A 198 -24.85 0.47 12.22
C VAL A 198 -24.55 -0.85 12.92
N MET A 199 -23.84 -0.82 14.05
CA MET A 199 -23.59 -2.02 14.86
C MET A 199 -24.90 -2.64 15.39
N LYS A 200 -25.83 -1.82 15.85
CA LYS A 200 -27.14 -2.28 16.35
C LYS A 200 -28.04 -2.83 15.26
N ALA A 201 -27.88 -2.39 14.02
CA ALA A 201 -28.62 -2.90 12.87
C ALA A 201 -28.17 -4.30 12.47
N GLU A 202 -26.95 -4.72 12.86
CA GLU A 202 -26.43 -6.04 12.57
C GLU A 202 -27.01 -7.09 13.54
N PRO A 203 -27.74 -8.10 13.02
CA PRO A 203 -28.39 -9.09 13.88
C PRO A 203 -27.41 -9.86 14.76
N GLY A 204 -27.65 -9.87 16.07
CA GLY A 204 -26.84 -10.63 17.02
C GLY A 204 -25.47 -10.04 17.36
N LEU A 205 -25.02 -8.97 16.69
CA LEU A 205 -23.68 -8.41 16.90
C LEU A 205 -23.49 -7.89 18.32
N THR A 206 -24.44 -7.10 18.82
CA THR A 206 -24.39 -6.57 20.19
C THR A 206 -24.56 -7.67 21.25
N ASP A 207 -25.28 -8.73 20.92
CA ASP A 207 -25.42 -9.89 21.81
C ASP A 207 -24.11 -10.71 21.88
N SER A 208 -23.36 -10.78 20.81
CA SER A 208 -22.05 -11.46 20.80
C SER A 208 -21.03 -10.83 21.74
N MET A 209 -21.20 -9.56 22.07
CA MET A 209 -20.31 -8.85 23.00
C MET A 209 -20.61 -9.12 24.48
N LYS A 210 -21.71 -9.81 24.79
CA LYS A 210 -22.05 -10.15 26.19
C LYS A 210 -20.99 -11.09 26.76
N ASN A 211 -20.60 -10.81 28.00
CA ASN A 211 -19.59 -11.59 28.73
C ASN A 211 -18.17 -11.56 28.08
N THR A 212 -17.89 -10.58 27.26
CA THR A 212 -16.56 -10.33 26.71
C THR A 212 -15.97 -9.05 27.28
N VAL A 213 -14.66 -8.87 27.12
CA VAL A 213 -13.97 -7.62 27.47
C VAL A 213 -13.84 -6.75 26.22
N PRO A 214 -14.48 -5.56 26.17
CA PRO A 214 -14.33 -4.68 25.03
C PRO A 214 -12.95 -4.03 25.01
N VAL A 215 -12.30 -4.06 23.85
CA VAL A 215 -11.03 -3.37 23.58
C VAL A 215 -11.29 -2.32 22.50
N PHE A 216 -11.13 -1.06 22.86
CA PHE A 216 -11.25 0.06 21.94
C PHE A 216 -9.85 0.44 21.45
N VAL A 217 -9.63 0.38 20.15
CA VAL A 217 -8.38 0.80 19.53
C VAL A 217 -8.58 2.16 18.89
N PHE A 218 -7.92 3.16 19.45
CA PHE A 218 -7.97 4.53 18.93
C PHE A 218 -6.73 4.78 18.08
N SER A 219 -6.96 5.14 16.84
CA SER A 219 -5.92 5.58 15.92
C SER A 219 -6.33 6.92 15.32
N ARG A 220 -5.37 7.79 15.15
CA ARG A 220 -5.55 9.10 14.53
C ARG A 220 -4.47 9.31 13.49
N VAL A 221 -4.86 9.84 12.35
CA VAL A 221 -3.89 10.33 11.38
C VAL A 221 -3.35 11.65 11.90
N ALA A 222 -2.05 11.77 12.01
CA ALA A 222 -1.36 13.00 12.32
C ALA A 222 -0.34 13.27 11.21
N GLY A 223 -0.33 14.50 10.69
CA GLY A 223 0.62 14.94 9.69
C GLY A 223 1.73 15.77 10.31
N GLU A 224 2.97 15.60 9.85
CA GLU A 224 4.08 16.46 10.25
C GLU A 224 3.82 17.89 9.77
N GLY A 225 3.88 18.86 10.70
CA GLY A 225 3.67 20.28 10.40
C GLY A 225 2.21 20.70 10.23
N ARG A 226 1.24 19.88 10.62
CA ARG A 226 -0.19 20.20 10.61
C ARG A 226 -0.83 19.87 11.94
N ASP A 227 -1.64 20.80 12.44
CA ASP A 227 -2.52 20.60 13.59
C ASP A 227 -3.80 19.88 13.18
N MET A 228 -4.32 19.01 14.06
CA MET A 228 -5.62 18.38 13.91
C MET A 228 -6.75 19.33 14.25
#